data_4175f74a92cf983992b6cbbc803685b9
#
_entry.id   4175f74a92cf983992b6cbbc803685b9
#
_cell.length_a   1.000
_cell.length_b   1.000
_cell.length_c   1.000
_cell.angle_alpha   90.00
_cell.angle_beta   90.00
_cell.angle_gamma   90.00
#
_symmetry.space_group_name_H-M   'P 1'
#
loop_
_entity.id
_entity.type
_entity.pdbx_description
1 polymer ?
#
loop_
_entity_poly.entity_id
_entity_poly.type
_entity_poly.pdbx_seq_one_letter_code
_entity_poly.pdbx_strand_id
1 'polypeptide(L)'
;MIYPVQKTAEGAVVYVEHLPSKGYKTFAAVSSEIEQKTPFVLVDDHTLETPFYTIHLDAEGRFDRIYDKENDREVLQDGKKGNQFRMYEDKPMCFDNWDVDIYYTEKYWDVNDVISMEWTECGPVRATLEMERKESNSVIHQKIHFYADSRRIEFETYVDWKEHQTLLKVHFPVNVHTDEATFDVQFGNLTRKVHTNTSWDKARFESCGQKWIDLSEGHYGVSMLNDCKYGHSVKDSDMALTLIKSGIEPNPVADQEEHYFTYAIYPHAEKWQEAKTVEQAYDLNQPAIAVAGGKPGACCQKHLWTGPRCIRDDQVCRVRSWHHYPYV
;
A
#
# COMPACT_ATOMS: atom_id res chain seq x y z
N MET A 1 -23.71 -16.72 7.97
CA MET A 1 -23.10 -16.03 6.82
C MET A 1 -21.96 -16.92 6.36
N ILE A 2 -21.82 -17.15 5.07
CA ILE A 2 -20.73 -17.96 4.47
C ILE A 2 -19.82 -16.99 3.75
N TYR A 3 -18.54 -17.03 4.08
CA TYR A 3 -17.51 -16.21 3.43
C TYR A 3 -16.74 -17.05 2.42
N PRO A 4 -16.40 -16.52 1.24
CA PRO A 4 -15.55 -17.20 0.30
C PRO A 4 -14.15 -17.39 0.87
N VAL A 5 -13.53 -18.52 0.54
CA VAL A 5 -12.16 -18.87 0.92
C VAL A 5 -11.36 -19.12 -0.34
N GLN A 6 -10.28 -18.39 -0.50
CA GLN A 6 -9.34 -18.57 -1.62
C GLN A 6 -8.08 -19.26 -1.12
N LYS A 7 -7.70 -20.35 -1.77
CA LYS A 7 -6.40 -21.00 -1.56
C LYS A 7 -5.30 -20.19 -2.22
N THR A 8 -4.19 -20.01 -1.53
CA THR A 8 -2.99 -19.34 -2.02
C THR A 8 -1.77 -20.24 -1.84
N ALA A 9 -0.63 -19.88 -2.40
CA ALA A 9 0.62 -20.61 -2.21
C ALA A 9 1.05 -20.68 -0.73
N GLU A 10 0.68 -19.65 0.04
CA GLU A 10 1.05 -19.51 1.47
C GLU A 10 -0.03 -20.00 2.43
N GLY A 11 -1.19 -20.47 1.93
CA GLY A 11 -2.30 -20.94 2.78
C GLY A 11 -3.67 -20.61 2.23
N ALA A 12 -4.47 -19.83 2.95
CA ALA A 12 -5.79 -19.42 2.52
C ALA A 12 -6.10 -17.99 2.93
N VAL A 13 -6.82 -17.29 2.07
CA VAL A 13 -7.30 -15.91 2.32
C VAL A 13 -8.81 -15.93 2.39
N VAL A 14 -9.35 -15.19 3.34
CA VAL A 14 -10.79 -14.97 3.51
C VAL A 14 -11.03 -13.50 3.82
N TYR A 15 -12.01 -12.90 3.16
CA TYR A 15 -12.50 -11.57 3.54
C TYR A 15 -13.60 -11.72 4.57
N VAL A 16 -13.51 -10.97 5.67
CA VAL A 16 -14.47 -11.04 6.77
C VAL A 16 -14.90 -9.64 7.16
N GLU A 17 -16.20 -9.41 7.10
CA GLU A 17 -16.81 -8.15 7.49
C GLU A 17 -17.25 -8.13 8.97
N HIS A 18 -17.42 -6.91 9.47
CA HIS A 18 -18.03 -6.64 10.78
C HIS A 18 -17.34 -7.38 11.93
N LEU A 19 -16.01 -7.36 11.95
CA LEU A 19 -15.27 -7.76 13.13
C LEU A 19 -15.51 -6.76 14.27
N PRO A 20 -15.78 -7.24 15.50
CA PRO A 20 -16.00 -6.33 16.62
C PRO A 20 -14.72 -5.62 17.00
N SER A 21 -14.79 -4.30 17.21
CA SER A 21 -13.69 -3.53 17.78
C SER A 21 -13.31 -4.08 19.15
N LYS A 22 -12.01 -4.32 19.38
CA LYS A 22 -11.46 -4.89 20.63
C LYS A 22 -12.12 -6.21 21.06
N GLY A 23 -12.55 -7.00 20.09
CA GLY A 23 -13.22 -8.28 20.30
C GLY A 23 -12.72 -9.35 19.35
N TYR A 24 -13.44 -10.45 19.29
CA TYR A 24 -13.15 -11.54 18.38
C TYR A 24 -14.44 -12.12 17.79
N LYS A 25 -14.31 -12.80 16.66
CA LYS A 25 -15.38 -13.55 16.01
C LYS A 25 -14.85 -14.94 15.66
N THR A 26 -15.66 -15.96 15.90
CA THR A 26 -15.28 -17.34 15.62
C THR A 26 -15.92 -17.79 14.32
N PHE A 27 -15.14 -18.46 13.49
CA PHE A 27 -15.57 -19.04 12.23
C PHE A 27 -15.31 -20.54 12.22
N ALA A 28 -16.11 -21.29 11.50
CA ALA A 28 -15.87 -22.70 11.25
C ALA A 28 -15.63 -22.90 9.75
N ALA A 29 -14.57 -23.61 9.40
CA ALA A 29 -14.36 -24.05 8.04
C ALA A 29 -15.37 -25.17 7.72
N VAL A 30 -16.13 -25.01 6.64
CA VAL A 30 -17.10 -26.00 6.18
C VAL A 30 -16.81 -26.34 4.72
N SER A 31 -16.93 -27.60 4.37
CA SER A 31 -16.94 -28.00 2.97
C SER A 31 -18.26 -27.57 2.34
N SER A 32 -18.21 -26.92 1.19
CA SER A 32 -19.39 -26.47 0.46
C SER A 32 -19.28 -26.93 -1.00
N GLU A 33 -20.39 -27.39 -1.56
CA GLU A 33 -20.53 -27.65 -2.99
C GLU A 33 -20.83 -26.38 -3.81
N ILE A 34 -20.91 -25.21 -3.14
CA ILE A 34 -21.16 -23.94 -3.81
C ILE A 34 -19.90 -23.56 -4.58
N GLU A 35 -20.04 -23.49 -5.90
CA GLU A 35 -18.99 -22.97 -6.77
C GLU A 35 -18.71 -21.50 -6.42
N GLN A 36 -17.47 -21.22 -6.02
CA GLN A 36 -17.04 -19.86 -5.72
C GLN A 36 -16.52 -19.23 -7.02
N LYS A 37 -17.31 -18.32 -7.58
CA LYS A 37 -16.93 -17.59 -8.79
C LYS A 37 -16.00 -16.44 -8.43
N THR A 38 -14.96 -16.27 -9.24
CA THR A 38 -14.12 -15.07 -9.17
C THR A 38 -14.89 -13.86 -9.75
N PRO A 39 -14.88 -12.70 -9.07
CA PRO A 39 -15.43 -11.47 -9.63
C PRO A 39 -14.41 -10.72 -10.51
N PHE A 40 -13.22 -11.25 -10.68
CA PHE A 40 -12.16 -10.66 -11.49
C PHE A 40 -12.13 -11.29 -12.87
N VAL A 41 -11.81 -10.48 -13.89
CA VAL A 41 -11.61 -10.92 -15.25
C VAL A 41 -10.25 -10.45 -15.75
N LEU A 42 -9.34 -11.37 -15.99
CA LEU A 42 -8.10 -11.09 -16.71
C LEU A 42 -8.45 -11.05 -18.22
N VAL A 43 -8.47 -9.84 -18.78
CA VAL A 43 -8.77 -9.63 -20.20
C VAL A 43 -7.57 -10.04 -21.05
N ASP A 44 -6.38 -9.66 -20.58
CA ASP A 44 -5.07 -10.04 -21.11
C ASP A 44 -4.01 -9.91 -19.98
N ASP A 45 -2.73 -10.06 -20.32
CA ASP A 45 -1.62 -10.01 -19.36
C ASP A 45 -1.45 -8.63 -18.69
N HIS A 46 -2.03 -7.58 -19.26
CA HIS A 46 -1.92 -6.19 -18.81
C HIS A 46 -3.24 -5.61 -18.29
N THR A 47 -4.36 -6.27 -18.51
CA THR A 47 -5.70 -5.72 -18.24
C THR A 47 -6.47 -6.59 -17.27
N LEU A 48 -6.84 -6.00 -16.14
CA LEU A 48 -7.70 -6.61 -15.11
C LEU A 48 -8.99 -5.83 -14.93
N GLU A 49 -10.10 -6.53 -15.01
CA GLU A 49 -11.41 -6.05 -14.56
C GLU A 49 -11.66 -6.53 -13.12
N THR A 50 -11.91 -5.60 -12.21
CA THR A 50 -12.32 -5.86 -10.82
C THR A 50 -13.77 -5.42 -10.60
N PRO A 51 -14.40 -5.71 -9.48
CA PRO A 51 -15.71 -5.12 -9.15
C PRO A 51 -15.73 -3.58 -9.20
N PHE A 52 -14.62 -2.95 -8.85
CA PHE A 52 -14.53 -1.49 -8.70
C PHE A 52 -13.82 -0.79 -9.86
N TYR A 53 -12.86 -1.46 -10.50
CA TYR A 53 -11.95 -0.81 -11.46
C TYR A 53 -11.78 -1.60 -12.75
N THR A 54 -11.52 -0.85 -13.82
CA THR A 54 -10.80 -1.36 -14.99
C THR A 54 -9.35 -0.88 -14.86
N ILE A 55 -8.43 -1.82 -14.77
CA ILE A 55 -6.99 -1.58 -14.60
C ILE A 55 -6.28 -1.91 -15.90
N HIS A 56 -5.39 -1.03 -16.35
CA HIS A 56 -4.43 -1.35 -17.40
C HIS A 56 -3.01 -0.99 -16.96
N LEU A 57 -2.09 -1.89 -17.25
CA LEU A 57 -0.66 -1.78 -16.94
C LEU A 57 0.14 -1.64 -18.24
N ASP A 58 1.16 -0.81 -18.23
CA ASP A 58 2.11 -0.78 -19.34
C ASP A 58 3.16 -1.92 -19.25
N ALA A 59 4.05 -1.98 -20.23
CA ALA A 59 5.09 -3.02 -20.30
C ALA A 59 6.07 -2.99 -19.11
N GLU A 60 6.21 -1.84 -18.45
CA GLU A 60 7.00 -1.66 -17.25
C GLU A 60 6.20 -1.88 -15.96
N GLY A 61 4.95 -2.39 -16.08
CA GLY A 61 4.08 -2.74 -14.95
C GLY A 61 3.60 -1.53 -14.13
N ARG A 62 3.59 -0.34 -14.73
CA ARG A 62 3.01 0.87 -14.14
C ARG A 62 1.54 0.96 -14.54
N PHE A 63 0.74 1.52 -13.65
CA PHE A 63 -0.65 1.80 -14.02
C PHE A 63 -0.69 2.96 -15.02
N ASP A 64 -1.09 2.70 -16.24
CA ASP A 64 -1.41 3.75 -17.19
C ASP A 64 -2.91 4.06 -17.23
N ARG A 65 -3.73 3.18 -16.62
CA ARG A 65 -5.15 3.42 -16.42
C ARG A 65 -5.65 2.77 -15.15
N ILE A 66 -6.42 3.52 -14.37
CA ILE A 66 -7.28 3.06 -13.29
C ILE A 66 -8.61 3.78 -13.46
N TYR A 67 -9.59 3.10 -14.05
CA TYR A 67 -10.93 3.65 -14.23
C TYR A 67 -11.85 3.17 -13.12
N ASP A 68 -12.40 4.11 -12.36
CA ASP A 68 -13.34 3.87 -11.28
C ASP A 68 -14.75 3.72 -11.84
N LYS A 69 -15.28 2.48 -11.85
CA LYS A 69 -16.56 2.13 -12.44
C LYS A 69 -17.76 2.71 -11.70
N GLU A 70 -17.65 2.87 -10.38
CA GLU A 70 -18.76 3.38 -9.56
C GLU A 70 -18.87 4.91 -9.66
N ASN A 71 -17.74 5.60 -9.80
CA ASN A 71 -17.69 7.05 -9.88
C ASN A 71 -17.55 7.58 -11.30
N ASP A 72 -17.49 6.68 -12.32
CA ASP A 72 -17.41 7.00 -13.76
C ASP A 72 -16.29 7.99 -14.07
N ARG A 73 -15.05 7.69 -13.59
CA ARG A 73 -13.90 8.58 -13.79
C ARG A 73 -12.55 7.87 -13.77
N GLU A 74 -11.57 8.51 -14.38
CA GLU A 74 -10.17 8.10 -14.28
C GLU A 74 -9.57 8.55 -12.94
N VAL A 75 -8.89 7.63 -12.26
CA VAL A 75 -8.20 7.90 -10.99
C VAL A 75 -6.88 8.63 -11.21
N LEU A 76 -6.18 8.32 -12.29
CA LEU A 76 -4.91 8.95 -12.66
C LEU A 76 -5.10 10.13 -13.60
N GLN A 77 -4.18 11.09 -13.56
CA GLN A 77 -4.12 12.18 -14.53
C GLN A 77 -3.85 11.62 -15.94
N ASP A 78 -4.44 12.26 -16.95
CA ASP A 78 -4.29 11.88 -18.35
C ASP A 78 -2.81 11.82 -18.76
N GLY A 79 -2.44 10.69 -19.38
CA GLY A 79 -1.07 10.42 -19.84
C GLY A 79 -0.02 10.25 -18.75
N LYS A 80 -0.41 10.22 -17.47
CA LYS A 80 0.49 9.95 -16.34
C LYS A 80 0.42 8.49 -15.90
N LYS A 81 1.45 8.06 -15.16
CA LYS A 81 1.59 6.69 -14.70
C LYS A 81 1.52 6.62 -13.17
N GLY A 82 0.73 5.69 -12.64
CA GLY A 82 0.71 5.35 -11.23
C GLY A 82 1.66 4.20 -10.88
N ASN A 83 1.99 4.05 -9.62
CA ASN A 83 3.00 3.11 -9.14
C ASN A 83 4.35 3.28 -9.84
N GLN A 84 4.71 4.54 -10.13
CA GLN A 84 5.96 4.88 -10.77
C GLN A 84 7.06 4.99 -9.73
N PHE A 85 8.01 4.07 -9.72
CA PHE A 85 9.20 4.17 -8.89
C PHE A 85 10.18 5.16 -9.52
N ARG A 86 10.72 6.05 -8.68
CA ARG A 86 11.79 6.98 -9.04
C ARG A 86 12.91 6.93 -8.04
N MET A 87 14.11 6.92 -8.54
CA MET A 87 15.32 7.12 -7.78
C MET A 87 15.83 8.54 -7.99
N TYR A 88 16.20 9.18 -6.91
CA TYR A 88 16.71 10.54 -6.89
C TYR A 88 18.13 10.56 -6.34
N GLU A 89 19.00 11.37 -6.91
CA GLU A 89 20.31 11.63 -6.30
C GLU A 89 20.08 12.48 -5.04
N ASP A 90 20.38 11.94 -3.87
CA ASP A 90 20.17 12.58 -2.57
C ASP A 90 21.50 12.94 -1.93
N LYS A 91 21.94 14.18 -2.17
CA LYS A 91 23.21 14.74 -1.68
C LYS A 91 22.97 16.10 -1.05
N PRO A 92 22.38 16.14 0.17
CA PRO A 92 22.22 17.39 0.91
C PRO A 92 23.58 17.96 1.27
N MET A 93 23.60 19.23 1.68
CA MET A 93 24.82 19.96 1.99
C MET A 93 25.62 19.36 3.14
N CYS A 94 24.95 18.76 4.14
CA CYS A 94 25.57 18.12 5.30
C CYS A 94 24.73 16.96 5.79
N PHE A 95 25.41 15.93 6.36
CA PHE A 95 24.76 14.84 7.13
C PHE A 95 23.57 14.21 6.41
N ASP A 96 23.82 13.62 5.28
CA ASP A 96 22.81 13.07 4.38
C ASP A 96 21.94 11.95 5.00
N ASN A 97 22.34 11.36 6.15
CA ASN A 97 21.48 10.46 6.89
C ASN A 97 20.34 11.19 7.64
N TRP A 98 20.49 12.47 7.93
CA TRP A 98 19.55 13.23 8.76
C TRP A 98 18.80 14.32 8.02
N ASP A 99 19.33 14.75 6.89
CA ASP A 99 18.81 15.89 6.14
C ASP A 99 18.39 15.50 4.73
N VAL A 100 17.50 16.26 4.15
CA VAL A 100 17.11 16.21 2.76
C VAL A 100 16.95 17.63 2.24
N ASP A 101 17.65 17.95 1.16
CA ASP A 101 17.55 19.25 0.52
C ASP A 101 16.66 19.19 -0.70
N ILE A 102 15.94 20.24 -1.01
CA ILE A 102 15.04 20.34 -2.17
C ILE A 102 15.76 20.01 -3.51
N TYR A 103 17.07 20.12 -3.54
CA TYR A 103 17.90 19.87 -4.73
C TYR A 103 17.82 18.43 -5.24
N TYR A 104 17.41 17.46 -4.40
CA TYR A 104 17.20 16.08 -4.86
C TYR A 104 16.23 16.03 -6.05
N THR A 105 15.27 16.95 -6.14
CA THR A 105 14.28 17.01 -7.22
C THR A 105 14.87 17.35 -8.58
N GLU A 106 16.11 17.82 -8.65
CA GLU A 106 16.78 18.25 -9.89
C GLU A 106 17.34 17.09 -10.71
N LYS A 107 17.60 15.94 -10.06
CA LYS A 107 18.16 14.78 -10.73
C LYS A 107 17.51 13.48 -10.29
N TYR A 108 16.80 12.85 -11.20
CA TYR A 108 16.13 11.58 -10.96
C TYR A 108 16.10 10.72 -12.23
N TRP A 109 15.80 9.44 -12.05
CA TRP A 109 15.51 8.49 -13.11
C TRP A 109 14.40 7.54 -12.69
N ASP A 110 13.61 7.09 -13.65
CA ASP A 110 12.53 6.16 -13.44
C ASP A 110 13.06 4.72 -13.41
N VAL A 111 12.54 3.89 -12.51
CA VAL A 111 12.85 2.45 -12.41
C VAL A 111 11.96 1.70 -13.38
N ASN A 112 12.51 1.29 -14.51
CA ASN A 112 11.76 0.69 -15.62
C ASN A 112 12.19 -0.74 -15.97
N ASP A 113 13.29 -1.26 -15.39
CA ASP A 113 13.81 -2.59 -15.73
C ASP A 113 13.02 -3.69 -15.01
N VAL A 114 12.01 -4.25 -15.69
CA VAL A 114 11.15 -5.35 -15.21
C VAL A 114 11.77 -6.68 -15.61
N ILE A 115 12.08 -7.51 -14.60
CA ILE A 115 12.59 -8.87 -14.79
C ILE A 115 11.43 -9.84 -15.05
N SER A 116 10.36 -9.72 -14.26
CA SER A 116 9.17 -10.56 -14.39
C SER A 116 7.91 -9.82 -13.96
N MET A 117 6.79 -10.19 -14.57
CA MET A 117 5.46 -9.71 -14.23
C MET A 117 4.47 -10.85 -14.52
N GLU A 118 3.77 -11.34 -13.47
CA GLU A 118 2.88 -12.50 -13.58
C GLU A 118 1.69 -12.38 -12.64
N TRP A 119 0.50 -12.73 -13.14
CA TRP A 119 -0.69 -12.92 -12.32
C TRP A 119 -0.63 -14.27 -11.60
N THR A 120 -0.37 -14.23 -10.30
CA THR A 120 -0.20 -15.45 -9.47
C THR A 120 -1.47 -15.89 -8.79
N GLU A 121 -2.45 -15.00 -8.62
CA GLU A 121 -3.74 -15.31 -8.03
C GLU A 121 -4.87 -14.60 -8.78
N CYS A 122 -5.96 -15.31 -9.02
CA CYS A 122 -7.22 -14.76 -9.53
C CYS A 122 -8.38 -15.59 -8.98
N GLY A 123 -8.80 -15.31 -7.76
CA GLY A 123 -9.77 -16.11 -7.02
C GLY A 123 -10.99 -15.32 -6.55
N PRO A 124 -11.84 -15.90 -5.70
CA PRO A 124 -13.06 -15.24 -5.26
C PRO A 124 -12.83 -14.09 -4.26
N VAL A 125 -11.65 -13.99 -3.65
CA VAL A 125 -11.35 -12.98 -2.63
C VAL A 125 -10.44 -11.89 -3.16
N ARG A 126 -9.38 -12.27 -3.91
CA ARG A 126 -8.43 -11.32 -4.48
C ARG A 126 -7.81 -11.81 -5.79
N ALA A 127 -7.34 -10.86 -6.58
CA ALA A 127 -6.36 -11.08 -7.64
C ALA A 127 -5.01 -10.49 -7.21
N THR A 128 -3.90 -11.15 -7.57
CA THR A 128 -2.55 -10.73 -7.22
C THR A 128 -1.66 -10.75 -8.44
N LEU A 129 -1.00 -9.62 -8.70
CA LEU A 129 0.09 -9.49 -9.66
C LEU A 129 1.42 -9.46 -8.90
N GLU A 130 2.33 -10.34 -9.25
CA GLU A 130 3.70 -10.34 -8.73
C GLU A 130 4.65 -9.76 -9.78
N MET A 131 5.53 -8.89 -9.33
CA MET A 131 6.53 -8.26 -10.19
C MET A 131 7.90 -8.24 -9.52
N GLU A 132 8.93 -8.42 -10.33
CA GLU A 132 10.32 -8.20 -9.95
C GLU A 132 10.95 -7.15 -10.86
N ARG A 133 11.60 -6.17 -10.24
CA ARG A 133 12.33 -5.10 -10.92
C ARG A 133 13.75 -5.08 -10.43
N LYS A 134 14.65 -4.72 -11.33
CA LYS A 134 16.05 -4.47 -11.00
C LYS A 134 16.39 -3.03 -11.32
N GLU A 135 17.08 -2.39 -10.40
CA GLU A 135 17.67 -1.07 -10.66
C GLU A 135 19.05 -1.03 -10.02
N SER A 136 20.04 -0.79 -10.87
CA SER A 136 21.46 -0.73 -10.45
C SER A 136 21.90 -2.03 -9.74
N ASN A 137 22.17 -1.99 -8.43
CA ASN A 137 22.55 -3.16 -7.62
C ASN A 137 21.39 -3.72 -6.79
N SER A 138 20.24 -3.06 -6.83
CA SER A 138 19.08 -3.34 -5.97
C SER A 138 18.01 -4.10 -6.73
N VAL A 139 17.21 -4.90 -5.99
CA VAL A 139 16.08 -5.66 -6.52
C VAL A 139 14.83 -5.31 -5.73
N ILE A 140 13.73 -5.09 -6.45
CA ILE A 140 12.42 -4.79 -5.88
C ILE A 140 11.46 -5.90 -6.27
N HIS A 141 10.91 -6.61 -5.29
CA HIS A 141 9.80 -7.54 -5.46
C HIS A 141 8.52 -6.90 -4.96
N GLN A 142 7.47 -6.95 -5.76
CA GLN A 142 6.20 -6.36 -5.41
C GLN A 142 5.04 -7.29 -5.72
N LYS A 143 4.13 -7.45 -4.74
CA LYS A 143 2.82 -8.07 -4.92
C LYS A 143 1.76 -6.97 -4.89
N ILE A 144 0.99 -6.88 -5.95
CA ILE A 144 -0.13 -5.94 -6.05
C ILE A 144 -1.42 -6.72 -5.85
N HIS A 145 -2.17 -6.38 -4.80
CA HIS A 145 -3.41 -7.05 -4.43
C HIS A 145 -4.63 -6.20 -4.78
N PHE A 146 -5.56 -6.80 -5.50
CA PHE A 146 -6.89 -6.27 -5.79
C PHE A 146 -7.92 -7.14 -5.08
N TYR A 147 -8.83 -6.54 -4.34
CA TYR A 147 -9.80 -7.27 -3.51
C TYR A 147 -11.21 -7.24 -4.10
N ALA A 148 -11.97 -8.31 -3.88
CA ALA A 148 -13.37 -8.42 -4.32
C ALA A 148 -14.30 -7.47 -3.58
N ASP A 149 -14.02 -7.23 -2.30
CA ASP A 149 -14.89 -6.52 -1.36
C ASP A 149 -14.23 -5.25 -0.77
N SER A 150 -13.10 -4.79 -1.35
CA SER A 150 -12.42 -3.57 -0.94
C SER A 150 -11.92 -2.78 -2.14
N ARG A 151 -12.13 -1.47 -2.09
CA ARG A 151 -11.63 -0.53 -3.11
C ARG A 151 -10.12 -0.28 -3.00
N ARG A 152 -9.48 -0.74 -1.94
CA ARG A 152 -8.06 -0.55 -1.69
C ARG A 152 -7.23 -1.42 -2.63
N ILE A 153 -6.25 -0.80 -3.29
CA ILE A 153 -5.22 -1.48 -4.07
C ILE A 153 -3.95 -1.46 -3.22
N GLU A 154 -3.46 -2.62 -2.83
CA GLU A 154 -2.33 -2.76 -1.92
C GLU A 154 -1.07 -3.22 -2.64
N PHE A 155 0.07 -2.68 -2.22
CA PHE A 155 1.40 -2.92 -2.75
C PHE A 155 2.30 -3.46 -1.64
N GLU A 156 2.33 -4.79 -1.48
CA GLU A 156 3.27 -5.45 -0.59
C GLU A 156 4.63 -5.50 -1.28
N THR A 157 5.63 -4.88 -0.67
CA THR A 157 6.91 -4.62 -1.33
C THR A 157 8.07 -5.09 -0.47
N TYR A 158 8.96 -5.85 -1.10
CA TYR A 158 10.27 -6.21 -0.58
C TYR A 158 11.34 -5.57 -1.45
N VAL A 159 12.40 -5.04 -0.82
CA VAL A 159 13.54 -4.43 -1.51
C VAL A 159 14.84 -4.91 -0.88
N ASP A 160 15.72 -5.53 -1.70
CA ASP A 160 17.13 -5.73 -1.35
C ASP A 160 17.91 -4.51 -1.83
N TRP A 161 18.12 -3.54 -0.90
CA TRP A 161 18.63 -2.22 -1.22
C TRP A 161 20.15 -2.12 -1.05
N LYS A 162 20.85 -1.61 -2.06
CA LYS A 162 22.32 -1.53 -2.09
C LYS A 162 22.86 -0.19 -2.59
N GLU A 163 22.02 0.81 -2.71
CA GLU A 163 22.43 2.10 -3.26
C GLU A 163 22.90 3.07 -2.17
N HIS A 164 23.72 4.04 -2.59
CA HIS A 164 24.23 5.12 -1.75
C HIS A 164 23.74 6.47 -2.24
N GLN A 165 23.51 7.40 -1.32
CA GLN A 165 23.11 8.77 -1.62
C GLN A 165 21.93 8.82 -2.61
N THR A 166 20.98 7.94 -2.38
CA THR A 166 19.81 7.75 -3.24
C THR A 166 18.54 7.72 -2.42
N LEU A 167 17.53 8.41 -2.93
CA LEU A 167 16.18 8.42 -2.40
C LEU A 167 15.26 7.67 -3.35
N LEU A 168 14.59 6.62 -2.90
CA LEU A 168 13.57 5.88 -3.65
C LEU A 168 12.19 6.36 -3.27
N LYS A 169 11.40 6.77 -4.26
CA LYS A 169 9.99 7.18 -4.08
C LYS A 169 9.08 6.44 -5.04
N VAL A 170 7.82 6.27 -4.64
CA VAL A 170 6.73 5.86 -5.53
C VAL A 170 5.79 7.02 -5.76
N HIS A 171 5.31 7.18 -6.99
CA HIS A 171 4.49 8.29 -7.46
C HIS A 171 3.11 7.82 -7.94
N PHE A 172 2.09 8.59 -7.58
CA PHE A 172 0.72 8.45 -8.07
C PHE A 172 0.17 9.84 -8.42
N PRO A 173 0.31 10.28 -9.67
CA PRO A 173 -0.32 11.51 -10.15
C PRO A 173 -1.82 11.28 -10.32
N VAL A 174 -2.60 11.69 -9.33
CA VAL A 174 -4.05 11.42 -9.27
C VAL A 174 -4.86 12.54 -9.94
N ASN A 175 -5.99 12.18 -10.51
CA ASN A 175 -6.92 13.11 -11.16
C ASN A 175 -7.88 13.75 -10.14
N VAL A 176 -7.32 14.49 -9.20
CA VAL A 176 -8.03 15.23 -8.14
C VAL A 176 -7.54 16.67 -8.14
N HIS A 177 -8.44 17.62 -8.26
CA HIS A 177 -8.12 19.05 -8.32
C HIS A 177 -8.36 19.72 -6.97
N THR A 178 -7.29 19.90 -6.23
CA THR A 178 -7.32 20.56 -4.91
C THR A 178 -6.02 21.33 -4.69
N ASP A 179 -6.07 22.36 -3.87
CA ASP A 179 -4.89 23.13 -3.44
C ASP A 179 -4.39 22.70 -2.06
N GLU A 180 -5.01 21.68 -1.47
CA GLU A 180 -4.71 21.18 -0.13
C GLU A 180 -4.67 19.65 -0.09
N ALA A 181 -3.72 19.11 0.68
CA ALA A 181 -3.66 17.71 1.06
C ALA A 181 -3.77 17.58 2.58
N THR A 182 -4.47 16.55 3.05
CA THR A 182 -4.56 16.24 4.48
C THR A 182 -3.61 15.11 4.83
N PHE A 183 -2.85 15.28 5.91
CA PHE A 183 -1.85 14.33 6.40
C PHE A 183 -2.23 13.84 7.78
N ASP A 184 -2.22 12.54 7.99
CA ASP A 184 -2.31 11.94 9.32
C ASP A 184 -1.09 12.34 10.16
N VAL A 185 -1.35 12.82 11.37
CA VAL A 185 -0.32 13.11 12.36
C VAL A 185 -0.76 12.54 13.72
N GLN A 186 0.14 12.53 14.69
CA GLN A 186 -0.17 12.02 16.01
C GLN A 186 -1.39 12.77 16.61
N PHE A 187 -2.41 11.97 16.98
CA PHE A 187 -3.66 12.45 17.59
C PHE A 187 -4.56 13.33 16.70
N GLY A 188 -4.33 13.35 15.38
CA GLY A 188 -5.16 14.18 14.51
C GLY A 188 -4.68 14.18 13.06
N ASN A 189 -4.92 15.28 12.40
CA ASN A 189 -4.49 15.49 11.02
C ASN A 189 -4.08 16.95 10.80
N LEU A 190 -3.34 17.20 9.73
CA LEU A 190 -2.91 18.52 9.35
C LEU A 190 -3.06 18.72 7.85
N THR A 191 -3.72 19.81 7.47
CA THR A 191 -3.86 20.21 6.06
C THR A 191 -2.67 21.04 5.62
N ARG A 192 -2.12 20.76 4.45
CA ARG A 192 -0.99 21.46 3.83
C ARG A 192 -1.31 21.83 2.40
N LYS A 193 -0.79 22.98 1.95
CA LYS A 193 -0.90 23.38 0.54
C LYS A 193 -0.04 22.48 -0.35
N VAL A 194 -0.56 22.16 -1.54
CA VAL A 194 0.13 21.34 -2.55
C VAL A 194 0.84 22.15 -3.62
N HIS A 195 0.72 23.47 -3.58
CA HIS A 195 1.40 24.41 -4.48
C HIS A 195 2.66 25.01 -3.83
N THR A 196 3.50 25.67 -4.62
CA THR A 196 4.75 26.31 -4.18
C THR A 196 4.76 27.83 -4.38
N ASN A 197 3.60 28.50 -4.15
CA ASN A 197 3.40 29.90 -4.47
C ASN A 197 4.18 30.85 -3.55
N THR A 198 4.47 30.42 -2.31
CA THR A 198 5.25 31.19 -1.36
C THR A 198 6.54 30.45 -0.98
N SER A 199 7.50 31.15 -0.39
CA SER A 199 8.71 30.52 0.15
C SER A 199 8.41 29.54 1.28
N TRP A 200 7.34 29.77 2.05
CA TRP A 200 6.84 28.84 3.07
C TRP A 200 6.31 27.54 2.46
N ASP A 201 5.55 27.64 1.39
CA ASP A 201 5.02 26.47 0.69
C ASP A 201 6.17 25.68 0.03
N LYS A 202 7.10 26.39 -0.62
CA LYS A 202 8.29 25.78 -1.22
C LYS A 202 9.15 25.03 -0.21
N ALA A 203 9.27 25.55 1.03
CA ALA A 203 10.03 24.90 2.09
C ALA A 203 9.41 23.60 2.59
N ARG A 204 8.14 23.31 2.22
CA ARG A 204 7.43 22.06 2.56
C ARG A 204 7.47 21.06 1.42
N PHE A 205 8.58 20.98 0.70
CA PHE A 205 8.76 20.06 -0.42
C PHE A 205 8.69 18.57 -0.01
N GLU A 206 9.02 18.27 1.25
CA GLU A 206 8.78 17.00 1.93
C GLU A 206 8.03 17.24 3.24
N SER A 207 7.09 16.37 3.55
CA SER A 207 6.26 16.49 4.75
C SER A 207 6.01 15.13 5.37
N CYS A 208 5.95 15.10 6.71
CA CYS A 208 5.61 13.88 7.43
C CYS A 208 4.10 13.63 7.39
N GLY A 209 3.71 12.42 7.01
CA GLY A 209 2.39 11.83 7.23
C GLY A 209 2.57 10.48 7.89
N GLN A 210 1.66 10.07 8.77
CA GLN A 210 1.78 8.78 9.46
C GLN A 210 1.18 7.64 8.62
N LYS A 211 -0.05 7.25 8.90
CA LYS A 211 -0.67 6.10 8.25
C LYS A 211 -1.33 6.41 6.92
N TRP A 212 -1.63 7.68 6.68
CA TRP A 212 -2.31 8.10 5.46
C TRP A 212 -2.06 9.56 5.11
N ILE A 213 -2.19 9.86 3.84
CA ILE A 213 -2.41 11.20 3.30
C ILE A 213 -3.60 11.14 2.35
N ASP A 214 -4.26 12.27 2.14
CA ASP A 214 -5.46 12.35 1.31
C ASP A 214 -5.48 13.60 0.45
N LEU A 215 -5.92 13.44 -0.79
CA LEU A 215 -6.32 14.49 -1.70
C LEU A 215 -7.80 14.31 -2.00
N SER A 216 -8.62 15.29 -1.62
CA SER A 216 -10.06 15.28 -1.91
C SER A 216 -10.51 16.56 -2.58
N GLU A 217 -11.41 16.42 -3.54
CA GLU A 217 -12.17 17.49 -4.18
C GLU A 217 -13.66 17.18 -4.12
N GLY A 218 -14.52 18.18 -3.85
CA GLY A 218 -15.98 18.00 -3.92
C GLY A 218 -16.47 16.66 -3.35
N HIS A 219 -16.76 15.72 -4.25
CA HIS A 219 -17.31 14.41 -3.92
C HIS A 219 -16.40 13.23 -4.29
N TYR A 220 -15.10 13.46 -4.44
CA TYR A 220 -14.15 12.42 -4.78
C TYR A 220 -12.77 12.68 -4.19
N GLY A 221 -12.06 11.62 -3.88
CA GLY A 221 -10.68 11.70 -3.39
C GLY A 221 -9.89 10.43 -3.64
N VAL A 222 -8.61 10.55 -3.38
CA VAL A 222 -7.67 9.43 -3.34
C VAL A 222 -6.81 9.56 -2.10
N SER A 223 -6.87 8.53 -1.25
CA SER A 223 -5.95 8.42 -0.11
C SER A 223 -4.77 7.51 -0.46
N MET A 224 -3.59 7.87 0.01
CA MET A 224 -2.42 7.00 0.02
C MET A 224 -2.19 6.53 1.46
N LEU A 225 -2.16 5.22 1.65
CA LEU A 225 -2.01 4.57 2.95
C LEU A 225 -0.63 3.89 3.01
N ASN A 226 -0.07 3.76 4.21
CA ASN A 226 1.16 3.01 4.40
C ASN A 226 1.26 2.43 5.82
N ASP A 227 2.17 1.47 6.03
CA ASP A 227 2.37 0.82 7.33
C ASP A 227 3.60 1.33 8.10
N CYS A 228 4.61 1.91 7.43
CA CYS A 228 5.85 2.30 8.10
C CYS A 228 6.66 3.40 7.39
N LYS A 229 6.14 4.02 6.32
CA LYS A 229 6.84 5.06 5.56
C LYS A 229 6.17 6.42 5.79
N TYR A 230 6.95 7.43 6.19
CA TYR A 230 6.39 8.68 6.71
C TYR A 230 6.75 9.92 5.90
N GLY A 231 7.66 9.80 4.94
CA GLY A 231 8.04 10.91 4.06
C GLY A 231 7.11 11.02 2.86
N HIS A 232 6.46 12.16 2.69
CA HIS A 232 5.55 12.39 1.59
C HIS A 232 5.87 13.72 0.90
N SER A 233 5.70 13.77 -0.41
CA SER A 233 5.56 15.01 -1.15
C SER A 233 4.27 14.98 -1.97
N VAL A 234 3.59 16.12 -2.02
CA VAL A 234 2.42 16.31 -2.88
C VAL A 234 2.60 17.59 -3.65
N LYS A 235 2.65 17.47 -4.97
CA LYS A 235 2.76 18.62 -5.87
C LYS A 235 1.91 18.41 -7.11
N ASP A 236 1.06 19.40 -7.44
CA ASP A 236 0.20 19.35 -8.63
C ASP A 236 -0.60 18.04 -8.73
N SER A 237 -1.12 17.56 -7.59
CA SER A 237 -1.84 16.28 -7.42
C SER A 237 -1.01 15.02 -7.69
N ASP A 238 0.30 15.11 -7.80
CA ASP A 238 1.21 13.97 -7.75
C ASP A 238 1.50 13.64 -6.27
N MET A 239 0.95 12.53 -5.80
CA MET A 239 1.20 12.00 -4.46
C MET A 239 2.42 11.10 -4.49
N ALA A 240 3.46 11.45 -3.76
CA ALA A 240 4.65 10.63 -3.69
C ALA A 240 4.99 10.22 -2.25
N LEU A 241 5.35 8.94 -2.09
CA LEU A 241 5.79 8.35 -0.83
C LEU A 241 7.28 8.01 -0.92
N THR A 242 8.07 8.49 0.05
CA THR A 242 9.45 8.10 0.21
C THR A 242 9.52 6.71 0.83
N LEU A 243 10.14 5.78 0.11
CA LEU A 243 10.24 4.38 0.50
C LEU A 243 11.55 4.09 1.22
N ILE A 244 12.68 4.55 0.65
CA ILE A 244 14.03 4.32 1.20
C ILE A 244 14.87 5.59 0.96
N LYS A 245 15.70 5.93 1.93
CA LYS A 245 16.70 7.00 1.84
C LYS A 245 18.03 6.48 2.38
N SER A 246 19.04 6.36 1.54
CA SER A 246 20.36 5.83 1.91
C SER A 246 21.45 6.89 1.82
N GLY A 247 21.82 7.46 2.95
CA GLY A 247 22.95 8.35 3.08
C GLY A 247 24.26 7.61 3.36
N ILE A 248 25.34 8.39 3.51
CA ILE A 248 26.67 7.86 3.86
C ILE A 248 27.28 8.53 5.09
N GLU A 249 26.74 9.63 5.57
CA GLU A 249 27.27 10.38 6.69
C GLU A 249 26.20 10.70 7.74
N PRO A 250 26.37 10.30 9.01
CA PRO A 250 27.57 9.69 9.62
C PRO A 250 27.65 8.16 9.47
N ASN A 251 26.62 7.49 8.99
CA ASN A 251 26.62 6.04 8.75
C ASN A 251 26.81 5.74 7.25
N PRO A 252 27.97 5.19 6.83
CA PRO A 252 28.25 4.96 5.41
C PRO A 252 27.46 3.82 4.76
N VAL A 253 26.75 3.04 5.56
CA VAL A 253 25.89 1.92 5.11
C VAL A 253 24.44 2.08 5.54
N ALA A 254 23.99 3.31 5.75
CA ALA A 254 22.64 3.59 6.18
C ALA A 254 21.62 3.01 5.18
N ASP A 255 20.63 2.29 5.72
CA ASP A 255 19.52 1.67 4.99
C ASP A 255 19.90 0.71 3.85
N GLN A 256 21.18 0.26 3.80
CA GLN A 256 21.63 -0.78 2.87
C GLN A 256 21.33 -2.18 3.44
N GLU A 257 20.07 -2.54 3.39
CA GLU A 257 19.54 -3.78 3.95
C GLU A 257 18.28 -4.23 3.22
N GLU A 258 17.66 -5.29 3.70
CA GLU A 258 16.36 -5.75 3.23
C GLU A 258 15.24 -4.91 3.86
N HIS A 259 14.34 -4.41 3.02
CA HIS A 259 13.20 -3.62 3.44
C HIS A 259 11.90 -4.34 3.12
N TYR A 260 10.96 -4.34 4.06
CA TYR A 260 9.61 -4.88 3.92
C TYR A 260 8.62 -3.81 4.32
N PHE A 261 7.71 -3.46 3.41
CA PHE A 261 6.68 -2.46 3.69
C PHE A 261 5.49 -2.65 2.77
N THR A 262 4.36 -2.11 3.20
CA THR A 262 3.16 -2.05 2.38
C THR A 262 2.62 -0.64 2.32
N TYR A 263 2.28 -0.21 1.13
CA TYR A 263 1.48 0.97 0.90
C TYR A 263 0.23 0.61 0.09
N ALA A 264 -0.71 1.51 0.02
CA ALA A 264 -1.92 1.31 -0.76
C ALA A 264 -2.45 2.63 -1.29
N ILE A 265 -3.18 2.58 -2.40
CA ILE A 265 -4.05 3.66 -2.84
C ILE A 265 -5.51 3.27 -2.58
N TYR A 266 -6.29 4.25 -2.17
CA TYR A 266 -7.70 4.10 -1.86
C TYR A 266 -8.49 5.23 -2.55
N PRO A 267 -8.90 5.03 -3.82
CA PRO A 267 -9.83 5.93 -4.49
C PRO A 267 -11.22 5.82 -3.84
N HIS A 268 -11.87 6.95 -3.57
CA HIS A 268 -13.12 6.96 -2.84
C HIS A 268 -14.06 8.10 -3.29
N ALA A 269 -15.37 7.87 -3.14
CA ALA A 269 -16.35 8.93 -3.19
C ALA A 269 -16.30 9.75 -1.90
N GLU A 270 -16.75 10.99 -1.97
CA GLU A 270 -16.82 11.96 -0.88
C GLU A 270 -15.44 12.33 -0.33
N LYS A 271 -15.38 13.03 0.80
CA LYS A 271 -14.14 13.41 1.49
C LYS A 271 -13.63 12.25 2.35
N TRP A 272 -12.37 12.31 2.73
CA TRP A 272 -11.70 11.28 3.51
C TRP A 272 -12.43 10.87 4.81
N GLN A 273 -13.20 11.79 5.43
CA GLN A 273 -13.98 11.52 6.64
C GLN A 273 -15.12 10.54 6.35
N GLU A 274 -15.92 10.85 5.32
CA GLU A 274 -17.07 10.06 4.90
C GLU A 274 -16.62 8.74 4.25
N ALA A 275 -15.50 8.78 3.55
CA ALA A 275 -14.87 7.62 2.91
C ALA A 275 -14.22 6.65 3.89
N LYS A 276 -14.15 6.99 5.18
CA LYS A 276 -13.52 6.17 6.23
C LYS A 276 -12.05 5.87 5.99
N THR A 277 -11.31 6.81 5.42
CA THR A 277 -9.87 6.68 5.17
C THR A 277 -9.10 6.28 6.43
N VAL A 278 -9.46 6.84 7.58
CA VAL A 278 -8.83 6.50 8.87
C VAL A 278 -9.04 5.02 9.21
N GLU A 279 -10.25 4.49 9.02
CA GLU A 279 -10.54 3.07 9.26
C GLU A 279 -9.72 2.18 8.32
N GLN A 280 -9.66 2.52 7.02
CA GLN A 280 -8.87 1.79 6.04
C GLN A 280 -7.36 1.80 6.36
N ALA A 281 -6.85 2.93 6.84
CA ALA A 281 -5.46 3.05 7.27
C ALA A 281 -5.16 2.22 8.52
N TYR A 282 -6.09 2.18 9.48
CA TYR A 282 -5.95 1.31 10.65
C TYR A 282 -6.05 -0.17 10.30
N ASP A 283 -6.91 -0.57 9.37
CA ASP A 283 -7.00 -1.96 8.90
C ASP A 283 -5.69 -2.40 8.22
N LEU A 284 -5.03 -1.49 7.49
CA LEU A 284 -3.72 -1.75 6.92
C LEU A 284 -2.64 -1.93 7.99
N ASN A 285 -2.64 -1.09 9.03
CA ASN A 285 -1.62 -1.03 10.06
C ASN A 285 -1.85 -2.01 11.22
N GLN A 286 -3.10 -2.40 11.47
CA GLN A 286 -3.51 -3.29 12.54
C GLN A 286 -4.47 -4.37 12.02
N PRO A 287 -4.00 -5.24 11.12
CA PRO A 287 -4.82 -6.27 10.53
C PRO A 287 -5.35 -7.23 11.60
N ALA A 288 -6.51 -7.81 11.34
CA ALA A 288 -7.08 -8.83 12.21
C ALA A 288 -6.15 -10.04 12.30
N ILE A 289 -6.04 -10.62 13.48
CA ILE A 289 -5.20 -11.79 13.73
C ILE A 289 -6.08 -13.05 13.68
N ALA A 290 -5.78 -13.97 12.78
CA ALA A 290 -6.42 -15.27 12.73
C ALA A 290 -5.68 -16.27 13.64
N VAL A 291 -6.44 -16.97 14.47
CA VAL A 291 -5.92 -17.97 15.38
C VAL A 291 -6.65 -19.28 15.15
N ALA A 292 -5.93 -20.34 14.78
CA ALA A 292 -6.49 -21.66 14.72
C ALA A 292 -6.67 -22.20 16.14
N GLY A 293 -7.83 -22.73 16.47
CA GLY A 293 -8.04 -23.38 17.76
C GLY A 293 -9.49 -23.48 18.19
N GLY A 294 -9.75 -24.39 19.09
CA GLY A 294 -11.01 -24.53 19.79
C GLY A 294 -12.01 -25.49 19.12
N LYS A 295 -12.60 -26.35 19.92
CA LYS A 295 -13.77 -27.12 19.51
C LYS A 295 -14.97 -26.17 19.38
N PRO A 296 -15.85 -26.31 18.37
CA PRO A 296 -17.09 -25.58 18.32
C PRO A 296 -17.88 -25.80 19.63
N GLY A 297 -18.23 -24.74 20.33
CA GLY A 297 -19.00 -24.80 21.57
C GLY A 297 -18.25 -24.54 22.86
N ALA A 298 -16.94 -24.38 22.86
CA ALA A 298 -16.22 -23.93 24.05
C ALA A 298 -16.44 -22.42 24.25
N CYS A 299 -17.25 -22.06 25.25
CA CYS A 299 -17.41 -20.69 25.69
C CYS A 299 -16.07 -20.19 26.25
N CYS A 300 -15.41 -19.28 25.53
CA CYS A 300 -14.20 -18.66 26.02
C CYS A 300 -14.51 -17.75 27.21
N GLN A 301 -14.09 -18.16 28.39
CA GLN A 301 -13.97 -17.26 29.52
C GLN A 301 -12.96 -16.16 29.18
N LYS A 302 -13.28 -14.95 29.58
CA LYS A 302 -12.49 -13.72 29.39
C LYS A 302 -11.03 -13.95 29.83
N HIS A 303 -10.12 -14.00 28.88
CA HIS A 303 -8.69 -13.80 29.16
C HIS A 303 -8.23 -12.50 28.51
N LEU A 304 -7.82 -11.57 29.35
CA LEU A 304 -7.07 -10.39 28.92
C LEU A 304 -5.82 -10.85 28.17
N TRP A 305 -5.66 -10.32 26.98
CA TRP A 305 -4.51 -10.63 26.12
C TRP A 305 -3.24 -10.00 26.67
N THR A 306 -2.21 -10.79 26.86
CA THR A 306 -0.86 -10.33 27.19
C THR A 306 0.16 -11.09 26.33
N GLY A 307 0.56 -10.51 25.19
CA GLY A 307 1.74 -10.86 24.40
C GLY A 307 1.60 -12.01 23.39
N PRO A 308 2.50 -12.09 22.41
CA PRO A 308 2.45 -13.04 21.31
C PRO A 308 2.93 -14.43 21.71
N ARG A 309 2.19 -15.49 21.34
CA ARG A 309 2.67 -16.87 21.36
C ARG A 309 2.48 -17.52 20.00
N CYS A 310 3.57 -18.12 19.54
CA CYS A 310 3.69 -18.93 18.34
C CYS A 310 2.69 -20.07 18.30
N ILE A 311 2.04 -20.29 17.16
CA ILE A 311 1.09 -21.40 16.92
C ILE A 311 1.71 -22.35 15.91
N ARG A 312 1.63 -23.66 16.24
CA ARG A 312 2.10 -24.76 15.38
C ARG A 312 1.17 -24.98 14.18
N ASP A 313 1.81 -25.36 13.09
CA ASP A 313 1.21 -25.72 11.82
C ASP A 313 0.07 -26.75 11.96
N ASP A 314 -1.08 -26.50 11.40
CA ASP A 314 -1.93 -27.45 10.68
C ASP A 314 -3.24 -26.85 10.12
N GLN A 315 -3.67 -25.66 10.49
CA GLN A 315 -4.83 -25.01 9.87
C GLN A 315 -4.75 -23.48 10.04
N VAL A 316 -4.09 -22.81 9.15
CA VAL A 316 -3.95 -21.35 9.21
C VAL A 316 -4.83 -20.70 8.14
N CYS A 317 -5.93 -20.10 8.57
CA CYS A 317 -6.53 -19.01 7.81
C CYS A 317 -5.67 -17.77 8.06
N ARG A 318 -4.83 -17.40 7.14
CA ARG A 318 -4.04 -16.17 7.22
C ARG A 318 -4.90 -14.98 6.81
N VAL A 319 -5.31 -14.20 7.80
CA VAL A 319 -5.54 -12.79 7.61
C VAL A 319 -4.19 -12.15 7.84
N ARG A 320 -3.50 -11.65 6.82
CA ARG A 320 -2.13 -11.12 6.81
C ARG A 320 -1.20 -11.63 7.91
N SER A 321 -0.18 -12.38 7.56
CA SER A 321 0.93 -12.68 8.46
C SER A 321 1.92 -11.53 8.42
N TRP A 322 2.22 -10.96 9.57
CA TRP A 322 3.44 -10.20 9.75
C TRP A 322 4.62 -11.15 9.56
N HIS A 323 5.50 -10.86 8.62
CA HIS A 323 6.80 -11.48 8.61
C HIS A 323 7.52 -11.07 9.90
N HIS A 324 7.99 -12.05 10.64
CA HIS A 324 8.82 -11.81 11.79
C HIS A 324 10.05 -11.03 11.34
N TYR A 325 10.25 -9.85 11.90
CA TYR A 325 11.56 -9.26 11.99
C TYR A 325 12.39 -10.14 12.91
N PRO A 326 13.51 -10.72 12.45
CA PRO A 326 14.35 -11.52 13.32
C PRO A 326 15.33 -10.61 14.05
N TYR A 327 14.91 -9.65 14.85
CA TYR A 327 15.79 -8.95 15.79
C TYR A 327 14.97 -8.22 16.88
N VAL A 328 14.87 -8.85 18.02
CA VAL A 328 15.22 -8.38 19.37
C VAL A 328 15.75 -9.55 20.16
#